data_a8234844cc18c66be214599f044b7fe0
#
_entry.id   a8234844cc18c66be214599f044b7fe0
#
_cell.length_a   1.000
_cell.length_b   1.000
_cell.length_c   1.000
_cell.angle_alpha   90.00
_cell.angle_beta   90.00
_cell.angle_gamma   90.00
#
_symmetry.space_group_name_H-M   'P 1'
#
loop_
_entity.id
_entity.type
_entity.pdbx_description
1 polymer ?
#
loop_
_entity_poly.entity_id
_entity_poly.type
_entity_poly.pdbx_seq_one_letter_code
_entity_poly.pdbx_strand_id
1 'polypeptide(L)'
;MKTVHGENENLYEVTAYTENSLGLLYSISGIFARRSLDIDKLLCYPSKIDGVFKTKIYVWATPELIRQAVLQIEKKVDVIKAYFELDTQRSKREVFEVEEMLRQREEMTTNIKTE
;
A
#
# COMPACT_ATOMS: atom_id res chain seq x y z
N MET A 1 -0.34 14.46 1.45
CA MET A 1 0.41 13.20 1.45
C MET A 1 1.68 13.36 2.27
N LYS A 2 1.93 12.49 3.21
CA LYS A 2 3.16 12.55 4.00
C LYS A 2 4.36 12.14 3.16
N THR A 3 5.44 12.89 3.22
CA THR A 3 6.70 12.53 2.57
C THR A 3 7.70 11.94 3.57
N VAL A 4 7.44 12.12 4.87
CA VAL A 4 8.29 11.60 5.95
C VAL A 4 7.40 10.80 6.90
N HIS A 5 7.87 9.60 7.25
CA HIS A 5 7.14 8.71 8.14
C HIS A 5 7.84 8.59 9.48
N GLY A 6 7.08 8.39 10.55
CA GLY A 6 7.62 8.25 11.89
C GLY A 6 8.45 6.99 12.06
N GLU A 7 9.26 6.95 13.13
CA GLU A 7 10.15 5.83 13.40
C GLU A 7 9.41 4.49 13.53
N ASN A 8 8.19 4.52 14.07
CA ASN A 8 7.38 3.32 14.28
C ASN A 8 6.44 3.01 13.12
N GLU A 9 6.48 3.81 12.05
CA GLU A 9 5.64 3.57 10.89
C GLU A 9 6.35 2.69 9.89
N ASN A 10 5.63 1.70 9.39
CA ASN A 10 6.10 0.77 8.38
C ASN A 10 5.12 0.74 7.23
N LEU A 11 5.58 0.30 6.08
CA LEU A 11 4.71 0.08 4.94
C LEU A 11 4.09 -1.31 5.04
N TYR A 12 2.76 -1.35 5.12
CA TYR A 12 2.02 -2.61 5.18
C TYR A 12 1.22 -2.85 3.92
N GLU A 13 1.12 -4.11 3.54
CA GLU A 13 0.22 -4.55 2.49
C GLU A 13 -1.01 -5.16 3.15
N VAL A 14 -2.15 -4.50 2.99
CA VAL A 14 -3.43 -5.02 3.45
C VAL A 14 -4.12 -5.71 2.29
N THR A 15 -4.57 -6.94 2.52
CA THR A 15 -5.32 -7.70 1.52
C THR A 15 -6.73 -7.93 2.04
N ALA A 16 -7.72 -7.61 1.21
CA ALA A 16 -9.12 -7.82 1.56
C ALA A 16 -9.86 -8.50 0.41
N TYR A 17 -10.61 -9.55 0.73
CA TYR A 17 -11.51 -10.22 -0.21
C TYR A 17 -12.93 -9.79 0.10
N THR A 18 -13.66 -9.33 -0.92
CA THR A 18 -14.99 -8.79 -0.74
C THR A 18 -15.92 -9.13 -1.90
N GLU A 19 -17.21 -9.23 -1.60
CA GLU A 19 -18.23 -9.41 -2.63
C GLU A 19 -18.61 -8.09 -3.29
N ASN A 20 -18.38 -6.95 -2.61
CA ASN A 20 -18.70 -5.63 -3.13
C ASN A 20 -17.48 -4.72 -3.07
N SER A 21 -16.74 -4.66 -4.19
CA SER A 21 -15.51 -3.86 -4.25
C SER A 21 -15.80 -2.36 -4.09
N LEU A 22 -16.88 -1.86 -4.65
CA LEU A 22 -17.20 -0.44 -4.61
C LEU A 22 -17.52 0.01 -3.19
N GLY A 23 -18.34 -0.77 -2.46
CA GLY A 23 -18.64 -0.48 -1.07
C GLY A 23 -17.40 -0.54 -0.19
N LEU A 24 -16.49 -1.49 -0.45
CA LEU A 24 -15.25 -1.59 0.30
C LEU A 24 -14.38 -0.36 0.08
N LEU A 25 -14.20 0.09 -1.16
CA LEU A 25 -13.38 1.26 -1.46
C LEU A 25 -13.89 2.50 -0.74
N TYR A 26 -15.20 2.70 -0.71
CA TYR A 26 -15.81 3.80 0.02
C TYR A 26 -15.53 3.70 1.52
N SER A 27 -15.68 2.51 2.09
CA SER A 27 -15.44 2.28 3.52
C SER A 27 -13.98 2.49 3.90
N ILE A 28 -13.05 2.02 3.07
CA ILE A 28 -11.62 2.13 3.32
C ILE A 28 -11.19 3.59 3.41
N SER A 29 -11.66 4.43 2.50
CA SER A 29 -11.28 5.85 2.53
C SER A 29 -11.69 6.50 3.85
N GLY A 30 -12.86 6.16 4.39
CA GLY A 30 -13.29 6.66 5.70
C GLY A 30 -12.48 6.10 6.86
N ILE A 31 -12.20 4.81 6.84
CA ILE A 31 -11.46 4.15 7.93
C ILE A 31 -10.04 4.73 8.02
N PHE A 32 -9.34 4.85 6.90
CA PHE A 32 -7.97 5.31 6.90
C PHE A 32 -7.87 6.82 7.12
N ALA A 33 -8.82 7.59 6.60
CA ALA A 33 -8.84 9.04 6.80
C ALA A 33 -9.03 9.39 8.28
N ARG A 34 -9.91 8.69 8.98
CA ARG A 34 -10.14 8.95 10.41
C ARG A 34 -8.93 8.66 11.27
N ARG A 35 -8.05 7.78 10.82
CA ARG A 35 -6.82 7.44 11.53
C ARG A 35 -5.61 8.17 11.01
N SER A 36 -5.80 9.08 10.07
CA SER A 36 -4.72 9.83 9.42
C SER A 36 -3.65 8.90 8.82
N LEU A 37 -4.08 7.79 8.26
CA LEU A 37 -3.18 6.84 7.60
C LEU A 37 -3.04 7.20 6.12
N ASP A 38 -1.80 7.21 5.64
CA ASP A 38 -1.53 7.52 4.23
C ASP A 38 -1.57 6.26 3.40
N ILE A 39 -2.48 6.25 2.43
CA ILE A 39 -2.53 5.18 1.43
C ILE A 39 -1.50 5.48 0.37
N ASP A 40 -0.55 4.58 0.21
CA ASP A 40 0.52 4.71 -0.76
C ASP A 40 0.10 4.19 -2.14
N LYS A 41 -0.65 3.09 -2.14
CA LYS A 41 -1.11 2.46 -3.38
C LYS A 41 -2.37 1.65 -3.09
N LEU A 42 -3.29 1.64 -4.05
CA LEU A 42 -4.53 0.89 -3.94
C LEU A 42 -4.77 0.14 -5.24
N LEU A 43 -4.97 -1.17 -5.14
CA LEU A 43 -5.30 -2.02 -6.28
C LEU A 43 -6.58 -2.80 -5.95
N CYS A 44 -7.49 -2.86 -6.92
CA CYS A 44 -8.70 -3.65 -6.77
C CYS A 44 -8.97 -4.37 -8.08
N TYR A 45 -9.13 -5.69 -8.02
CA TYR A 45 -9.32 -6.50 -9.22
C TYR A 45 -10.11 -7.77 -8.87
N PRO A 46 -10.73 -8.41 -9.87
CA PRO A 46 -11.42 -9.67 -9.65
C PRO A 46 -10.45 -10.74 -9.16
N SER A 47 -10.86 -11.49 -8.16
CA SER A 47 -10.07 -12.63 -7.68
C SER A 47 -10.30 -13.84 -8.60
N LYS A 48 -9.65 -14.96 -8.26
CA LYS A 48 -9.85 -16.23 -8.99
C LYS A 48 -11.22 -16.86 -8.70
N ILE A 49 -11.92 -16.35 -7.68
CA ILE A 49 -13.25 -16.84 -7.30
C ILE A 49 -14.29 -15.91 -7.91
N ASP A 50 -15.25 -16.44 -8.65
CA ASP A 50 -16.30 -15.64 -9.26
C ASP A 50 -17.09 -14.85 -8.22
N GLY A 51 -17.31 -13.56 -8.49
CA GLY A 51 -18.08 -12.70 -7.61
C GLY A 51 -17.29 -12.15 -6.43
N VAL A 52 -16.02 -12.51 -6.31
CA VAL A 52 -15.17 -12.06 -5.22
C VAL A 52 -14.04 -11.19 -5.77
N PHE A 53 -13.89 -10.00 -5.22
CA PHE A 53 -12.83 -9.06 -5.59
C PHE A 53 -11.71 -9.10 -4.56
N LYS A 54 -10.49 -8.86 -5.02
CA LYS A 54 -9.32 -8.76 -4.18
C LYS A 54 -8.83 -7.31 -4.19
N THR A 55 -8.69 -6.73 -3.02
CA THR A 55 -8.18 -5.36 -2.87
C THR A 55 -6.88 -5.40 -2.10
N LYS A 56 -5.86 -4.76 -2.63
CA LYS A 56 -4.58 -4.59 -1.97
C LYS A 56 -4.36 -3.13 -1.68
N ILE A 57 -4.05 -2.81 -0.43
CA ILE A 57 -3.86 -1.44 0.02
C ILE A 57 -2.49 -1.36 0.67
N TYR A 58 -1.63 -0.50 0.13
CA TYR A 58 -0.30 -0.26 0.68
C TYR A 58 -0.37 1.03 1.49
N VAL A 59 -0.11 0.92 2.78
CA VAL A 59 -0.35 2.02 3.71
C VAL A 59 0.75 2.09 4.76
N TRP A 60 1.15 3.33 5.08
CA TRP A 60 2.11 3.58 6.16
C TRP A 60 1.36 3.70 7.47
N ALA A 61 1.77 2.91 8.47
CA ALA A 61 1.09 2.86 9.75
C ALA A 61 1.99 2.26 10.82
N THR A 62 1.63 2.50 12.08
CA THR A 62 2.21 1.75 13.19
C THR A 62 1.56 0.38 13.26
N PRO A 63 2.23 -0.61 13.89
CA PRO A 63 1.62 -1.95 14.03
C PRO A 63 0.25 -1.95 14.69
N GLU A 64 0.06 -1.08 15.68
CA GLU A 64 -1.22 -0.99 16.38
C GLU A 64 -2.32 -0.42 15.49
N LEU A 65 -2.02 0.66 14.77
CA LEU A 65 -3.00 1.30 13.90
C LEU A 65 -3.41 0.41 12.74
N ILE A 66 -2.45 -0.32 12.13
CA ILE A 66 -2.79 -1.21 11.03
C ILE A 66 -3.68 -2.36 11.51
N ARG A 67 -3.40 -2.90 12.70
CA ARG A 67 -4.22 -3.96 13.26
C ARG A 67 -5.65 -3.50 13.49
N GLN A 68 -5.81 -2.30 14.08
CA GLN A 68 -7.15 -1.73 14.31
C GLN A 68 -7.90 -1.49 13.02
N ALA A 69 -7.22 -0.96 12.01
CA ALA A 69 -7.85 -0.70 10.71
C ALA A 69 -8.31 -1.98 10.04
N VAL A 70 -7.47 -3.02 10.04
CA VAL A 70 -7.83 -4.31 9.43
C VAL A 70 -8.98 -4.98 10.17
N LEU A 71 -8.99 -4.92 11.50
CA LEU A 71 -10.12 -5.45 12.27
C LEU A 71 -11.42 -4.75 11.91
N GLN A 72 -11.37 -3.44 11.69
CA GLN A 72 -12.55 -2.69 11.30
C GLN A 72 -13.01 -3.06 9.88
N ILE A 73 -12.09 -3.31 8.97
CA ILE A 73 -12.41 -3.78 7.62
C ILE A 73 -13.09 -5.16 7.70
N GLU A 74 -12.55 -6.07 8.50
CA GLU A 74 -13.12 -7.42 8.65
C GLU A 74 -14.55 -7.43 9.16
N LYS A 75 -14.93 -6.40 9.91
CA LYS A 75 -16.30 -6.32 10.45
C LYS A 75 -17.36 -5.91 9.42
N LYS A 76 -16.95 -5.50 8.22
CA LYS A 76 -17.89 -5.12 7.18
C LYS A 76 -18.58 -6.37 6.62
N VAL A 77 -19.88 -6.25 6.37
CA VAL A 77 -20.70 -7.39 5.93
C VAL A 77 -20.19 -7.99 4.62
N ASP A 78 -19.73 -7.14 3.69
CA ASP A 78 -19.29 -7.57 2.37
C ASP A 78 -17.88 -8.13 2.34
N VAL A 79 -17.13 -8.00 3.44
CA VAL A 79 -15.74 -8.47 3.50
C VAL A 79 -15.72 -9.92 3.96
N ILE A 80 -15.14 -10.78 3.11
CA ILE A 80 -15.02 -12.21 3.39
C ILE A 80 -13.83 -12.43 4.32
N LYS A 81 -12.71 -11.77 4.03
CA LYS A 81 -11.49 -11.89 4.82
C LYS A 81 -10.59 -10.68 4.57
N ALA A 82 -9.91 -10.22 5.61
CA ALA A 82 -8.88 -9.19 5.49
C ALA A 82 -7.71 -9.54 6.39
N TYR A 83 -6.50 -9.23 5.93
CA TYR A 83 -5.28 -9.42 6.70
C TYR A 83 -4.22 -8.44 6.22
N PHE A 84 -3.12 -8.34 6.96
CA PHE A 84 -2.02 -7.46 6.59
C PHE A 84 -0.68 -8.15 6.75
N GLU A 85 0.30 -7.67 5.99
CA GLU A 85 1.68 -8.14 6.04
C GLU A 85 2.60 -6.96 5.89
N LEU A 86 3.81 -7.07 6.44
CA LEU A 86 4.83 -6.05 6.26
C LEU A 86 5.36 -6.12 4.83
N ASP A 87 5.37 -4.99 4.13
CA ASP A 87 5.85 -4.93 2.75
C ASP A 87 7.34 -4.61 2.71
N THR A 88 8.17 -5.62 2.96
CA THR A 88 9.62 -5.47 2.93
C THR A 88 10.20 -5.53 1.53
N GLN A 89 9.59 -6.32 0.65
CA GLN A 89 10.14 -6.54 -0.69
C GLN A 89 9.95 -5.34 -1.60
N ARG A 90 8.79 -4.70 -1.51
CA ARG A 90 8.51 -3.52 -2.33
C ARG A 90 9.46 -2.38 -1.98
N SER A 91 9.70 -2.15 -0.69
CA SER A 91 10.61 -1.10 -0.24
C SER A 91 12.02 -1.32 -0.77
N LYS A 92 12.50 -2.56 -0.74
CA LYS A 92 13.83 -2.89 -1.26
C LYS A 92 13.91 -2.68 -2.77
N ARG A 93 12.86 -3.05 -3.51
CA ARG A 93 12.81 -2.88 -4.95
C ARG A 93 12.85 -1.42 -5.35
N GLU A 94 12.05 -0.59 -4.67
CA GLU A 94 11.99 0.83 -4.98
C GLU A 94 13.32 1.51 -4.73
N VAL A 95 13.99 1.19 -3.62
CA VAL A 95 15.29 1.76 -3.32
C VAL A 95 16.29 1.38 -4.42
N PHE A 96 16.31 0.11 -4.82
CA PHE A 96 17.20 -0.36 -5.89
C PHE A 96 16.94 0.37 -7.20
N GLU A 97 15.67 0.50 -7.58
CA GLU A 97 15.30 1.17 -8.83
C GLU A 97 15.73 2.64 -8.83
N VAL A 98 15.53 3.33 -7.72
CA VAL A 98 15.93 4.74 -7.60
C VAL A 98 17.43 4.88 -7.68
N GLU A 99 18.18 4.03 -6.98
CA GLU A 99 19.63 4.06 -7.04
C GLU A 99 20.15 3.82 -8.45
N GLU A 100 19.55 2.89 -9.16
CA GLU A 100 19.91 2.59 -10.54
C GLU A 100 19.65 3.78 -11.46
N MET A 101 18.51 4.44 -11.30
CA MET A 101 18.16 5.62 -12.07
C MET A 101 19.13 6.77 -11.82
N LEU A 102 19.50 6.98 -10.56
CA LEU A 102 20.44 8.03 -10.21
C LEU A 102 21.82 7.76 -10.79
N ARG A 103 22.27 6.51 -10.76
CA ARG A 103 23.56 6.13 -11.34
C ARG A 103 23.57 6.36 -12.85
N GLN A 104 22.51 5.98 -13.55
CA GLN A 104 22.39 6.21 -14.98
C GLN A 104 22.43 7.70 -15.31
N ARG A 105 21.79 8.52 -14.50
CA ARG A 105 21.80 9.97 -14.68
C ARG A 105 23.22 10.53 -14.55
N GLU A 106 23.99 10.07 -13.56
CA GLU A 106 25.36 10.49 -13.37
C GLU A 106 26.25 10.10 -14.56
N GLU A 107 26.09 8.88 -15.07
CA GLU A 107 26.82 8.42 -16.24
C GLU A 107 26.53 9.26 -17.47
N MET A 108 25.26 9.60 -17.70
CA MET A 108 24.87 10.46 -18.81
C MET A 108 25.46 11.86 -18.68
N THR A 109 25.47 12.41 -17.47
CA THR A 109 26.05 13.73 -17.22
C THR A 109 27.56 13.72 -17.48
N THR A 110 28.25 12.66 -17.05
CA THR A 110 29.68 12.51 -17.27
C THR A 110 29.98 12.41 -18.77
N ASN A 111 29.21 11.65 -19.51
CA ASN A 111 29.39 11.51 -20.96
C ASN A 111 29.18 12.84 -21.68
N ILE A 112 28.22 13.64 -21.28
CA ILE A 112 27.94 14.95 -21.85
C ILE A 112 29.13 15.89 -21.59
N LYS A 113 29.72 15.83 -20.40
CA LYS A 113 30.84 16.70 -20.02
C LYS A 113 32.15 16.35 -20.72
N THR A 114 32.30 15.11 -21.17
CA THR A 114 33.50 14.67 -21.85
C THR A 114 33.50 14.98 -23.34
N GLU A 115 32.38 15.36 -23.88
CA GLU A 115 32.26 15.84 -25.26
C GLU A 115 32.56 17.33 -25.35
#